data_ef56cb93bbedf159d935e298b9788475
#
_entry.id   ef56cb93bbedf159d935e298b9788475
#
_cell.length_a   1.000
_cell.length_b   1.000
_cell.length_c   1.000
_cell.angle_alpha   90.00
_cell.angle_beta   90.00
_cell.angle_gamma   90.00
#
_symmetry.space_group_name_H-M   'P 1'
#
loop_
_entity.id
_entity.type
_entity.pdbx_description
1 polymer ?
#
loop_
_entity_poly.entity_id
_entity_poly.type
_entity_poly.pdbx_seq_one_letter_code
_entity_poly.pdbx_strand_id
1 'polypeptide(L)'
;MSIITVINIVIVNIIVWVALSYFWSFWTHRLFKPWEWLELRKRGLIAKSVENKERRYKDRARYYSIFFAMEQVERQEVAGQFVMAGVEDADLVGLLRCQCPEREMWVIGPLSASTVVVEHENCQGDVSEERVDIDFADEGEVRKIMGEGELSHVVKGTVSEGVETIKGNVALALIDCVEYDVVLKTLRVLYPLMSEGGIIIVHSYNHSWEGVRKAVDEFMASVPEGLLPLPDMYGSVGIVRGNWSKPYVKQEA
;
A
#
# COMPACT_ATOMS: atom_id res chain seq x y z
N MET A 1 21.57 -15.29 52.37
CA MET A 1 20.80 -15.60 51.14
C MET A 1 21.47 -16.77 50.46
N SER A 2 20.76 -17.83 50.13
CA SER A 2 21.40 -19.02 49.53
C SER A 2 21.81 -18.69 48.09
N ILE A 3 22.86 -19.34 47.57
CA ILE A 3 23.31 -19.17 46.18
C ILE A 3 22.16 -19.46 45.20
N ILE A 4 21.32 -20.44 45.51
CA ILE A 4 20.13 -20.78 44.73
C ILE A 4 19.14 -19.62 44.65
N THR A 5 18.93 -18.88 45.75
CA THR A 5 18.06 -17.72 45.79
C THR A 5 18.58 -16.59 44.88
N VAL A 6 19.90 -16.36 44.88
CA VAL A 6 20.53 -15.34 44.00
C VAL A 6 20.38 -15.72 42.53
N ILE A 7 20.63 -16.99 42.19
CA ILE A 7 20.47 -17.48 40.81
C ILE A 7 19.03 -17.31 40.33
N ASN A 8 18.05 -17.68 41.15
CA ASN A 8 16.64 -17.52 40.79
C ASN A 8 16.26 -16.05 40.56
N ILE A 9 16.73 -15.13 41.39
CA ILE A 9 16.49 -13.70 41.23
C ILE A 9 17.10 -13.21 39.92
N VAL A 10 18.30 -13.63 39.56
CA VAL A 10 18.96 -13.25 38.31
C VAL A 10 18.17 -13.77 37.09
N ILE A 11 17.76 -15.05 37.13
CA ILE A 11 16.98 -15.65 36.06
C ILE A 11 15.66 -14.91 35.85
N VAL A 12 14.91 -14.64 36.95
CA VAL A 12 13.65 -13.91 36.90
C VAL A 12 13.87 -12.51 36.30
N ASN A 13 14.91 -11.79 36.70
CA ASN A 13 15.22 -10.47 36.15
C ASN A 13 15.54 -10.52 34.64
N ILE A 14 16.28 -11.54 34.19
CA ILE A 14 16.57 -11.74 32.76
C ILE A 14 15.28 -12.00 31.98
N ILE A 15 14.41 -12.88 32.48
CA ILE A 15 13.11 -13.18 31.84
C ILE A 15 12.25 -11.92 31.75
N VAL A 16 12.15 -11.16 32.84
CA VAL A 16 11.39 -9.90 32.87
C VAL A 16 11.98 -8.89 31.88
N TRP A 17 13.31 -8.77 31.83
CA TRP A 17 13.96 -7.85 30.91
C TRP A 17 13.74 -8.23 29.45
N VAL A 18 13.83 -9.53 29.11
CA VAL A 18 13.53 -10.03 27.75
C VAL A 18 12.08 -9.80 27.40
N ALA A 19 11.14 -10.08 28.31
CA ALA A 19 9.71 -9.83 28.06
C ALA A 19 9.42 -8.34 27.86
N LEU A 20 10.00 -7.46 28.69
CA LEU A 20 9.85 -6.01 28.54
C LEU A 20 10.50 -5.50 27.26
N SER A 21 11.67 -6.04 26.87
CA SER A 21 12.35 -5.68 25.63
C SER A 21 11.52 -6.11 24.41
N TYR A 22 10.93 -7.32 24.44
CA TYR A 22 10.04 -7.81 23.40
C TYR A 22 8.76 -6.94 23.31
N PHE A 23 8.15 -6.64 24.46
CA PHE A 23 6.98 -5.77 24.53
C PHE A 23 7.28 -4.35 24.04
N TRP A 24 8.45 -3.81 24.41
CA TRP A 24 8.93 -2.51 23.95
C TRP A 24 9.19 -2.50 22.44
N SER A 25 9.84 -3.55 21.91
CA SER A 25 10.07 -3.71 20.47
C SER A 25 8.75 -3.80 19.70
N PHE A 26 7.79 -4.59 20.19
CA PHE A 26 6.46 -4.68 19.62
C PHE A 26 5.73 -3.33 19.65
N TRP A 27 5.84 -2.60 20.76
CA TRP A 27 5.23 -1.28 20.92
C TRP A 27 5.88 -0.24 20.02
N THR A 28 7.20 -0.22 19.90
CA THR A 28 7.93 0.72 19.05
C THR A 28 7.67 0.46 17.58
N HIS A 29 7.60 -0.80 17.12
CA HIS A 29 7.29 -1.13 15.74
C HIS A 29 5.85 -0.79 15.33
N ARG A 30 4.88 -1.03 16.22
CA ARG A 30 3.47 -0.75 15.91
C ARG A 30 3.01 0.67 16.23
N LEU A 31 3.63 1.32 17.21
CA LEU A 31 3.22 2.64 17.68
C LEU A 31 4.26 3.73 17.38
N PHE A 32 5.42 3.35 16.86
CA PHE A 32 6.43 4.31 16.48
C PHE A 32 5.87 5.21 15.37
N LYS A 33 5.96 6.53 15.62
CA LYS A 33 5.66 7.54 14.61
C LYS A 33 6.97 7.88 13.94
N PRO A 34 7.23 7.45 12.71
CA PRO A 34 8.44 7.85 12.00
C PRO A 34 8.51 9.38 11.94
N TRP A 35 9.73 9.92 11.86
CA TRP A 35 9.93 11.38 11.77
C TRP A 35 9.11 12.00 10.65
N GLU A 36 9.00 11.29 9.56
CA GLU A 36 8.24 11.63 8.36
C GLU A 36 6.76 11.81 8.67
N TRP A 37 6.18 10.92 9.49
CA TRP A 37 4.81 11.07 9.96
C TRP A 37 4.62 12.32 10.81
N LEU A 38 5.58 12.62 11.68
CA LEU A 38 5.54 13.84 12.49
C LEU A 38 5.62 15.07 11.61
N GLU A 39 6.39 15.02 10.53
CA GLU A 39 6.50 16.11 9.57
C GLU A 39 5.20 16.31 8.79
N LEU A 40 4.59 15.24 8.27
CA LEU A 40 3.27 15.30 7.63
C LEU A 40 2.21 15.90 8.57
N ARG A 41 2.26 15.52 9.84
CA ARG A 41 1.36 16.05 10.87
C ARG A 41 1.59 17.54 11.10
N LYS A 42 2.85 18.01 11.18
CA LYS A 42 3.19 19.43 11.35
C LYS A 42 2.70 20.26 10.18
N ARG A 43 2.76 19.70 8.97
CA ARG A 43 2.24 20.34 7.75
C ARG A 43 0.72 20.37 7.69
N GLY A 44 0.02 19.72 8.63
CA GLY A 44 -1.44 19.62 8.63
C GLY A 44 -2.00 18.70 7.54
N LEU A 45 -1.15 17.85 6.95
CA LEU A 45 -1.47 16.99 5.82
C LEU A 45 -2.20 15.71 6.24
N ILE A 46 -2.17 15.39 7.52
CA ILE A 46 -2.88 14.22 8.06
C ILE A 46 -4.24 14.70 8.55
N ALA A 47 -5.29 14.22 7.91
CA ALA A 47 -6.65 14.51 8.34
C ALA A 47 -6.85 14.06 9.80
N LYS A 48 -7.64 14.80 10.56
CA LYS A 48 -7.99 14.45 11.96
C LYS A 48 -8.63 13.06 12.08
N SER A 49 -9.27 12.57 11.03
CA SER A 49 -9.82 11.22 10.93
C SER A 49 -8.75 10.13 11.06
N VAL A 50 -7.57 10.36 10.50
CA VAL A 50 -6.42 9.42 10.59
C VAL A 50 -5.79 9.44 11.99
N GLU A 51 -6.01 10.51 12.78
CA GLU A 51 -5.56 10.62 14.17
C GLU A 51 -6.53 9.98 15.17
N ASN A 52 -7.72 9.59 14.75
CA ASN A 52 -8.81 9.15 15.66
C ASN A 52 -8.43 7.85 16.39
N LYS A 53 -8.87 7.76 17.65
CA LYS A 53 -8.45 6.71 18.61
C LYS A 53 -8.79 5.28 18.19
N GLU A 54 -9.81 5.08 17.38
CA GLU A 54 -10.23 3.75 16.90
C GLU A 54 -9.27 3.17 15.85
N ARG A 55 -8.44 4.00 15.25
CA ARG A 55 -7.50 3.61 14.17
C ARG A 55 -6.04 3.54 14.65
N ARG A 56 -5.81 3.11 15.89
CA ARG A 56 -4.48 3.00 16.51
C ARG A 56 -3.51 2.06 15.79
N TYR A 57 -4.05 1.21 14.94
CA TYR A 57 -3.29 0.12 14.28
C TYR A 57 -3.04 0.37 12.80
N LYS A 58 -3.40 1.55 12.25
CA LYS A 58 -3.10 1.86 10.86
C LYS A 58 -1.60 1.91 10.62
N ASP A 59 -1.22 1.32 9.53
CA ASP A 59 0.17 1.30 9.07
C ASP A 59 0.61 2.69 8.61
N ARG A 60 1.27 3.40 9.49
CA ARG A 60 1.73 4.77 9.22
C ARG A 60 2.84 4.83 8.19
N ALA A 61 3.65 3.79 8.10
CA ALA A 61 4.71 3.70 7.12
C ALA A 61 4.12 3.57 5.71
N ARG A 62 3.01 2.82 5.55
CA ARG A 62 2.26 2.75 4.30
C ARG A 62 1.76 4.12 3.85
N TYR A 63 1.09 4.85 4.74
CA TYR A 63 0.60 6.21 4.42
C TYR A 63 1.72 7.14 4.01
N TYR A 64 2.85 7.10 4.74
CA TYR A 64 4.01 7.90 4.40
C TYR A 64 4.59 7.53 3.04
N SER A 65 4.76 6.24 2.74
CA SER A 65 5.30 5.77 1.47
C SER A 65 4.43 6.20 0.29
N ILE A 66 3.11 6.10 0.42
CA ILE A 66 2.16 6.54 -0.61
C ILE A 66 2.18 8.06 -0.76
N PHE A 67 2.19 8.79 0.35
CA PHE A 67 2.32 10.25 0.31
C PHE A 67 3.62 10.68 -0.37
N PHE A 68 4.75 10.03 -0.04
CA PHE A 68 6.04 10.31 -0.65
C PHE A 68 6.03 10.02 -2.16
N ALA A 69 5.43 8.90 -2.58
CA ALA A 69 5.28 8.57 -4.00
C ALA A 69 4.47 9.65 -4.73
N MET A 70 3.36 10.09 -4.14
CA MET A 70 2.54 11.19 -4.64
C MET A 70 3.37 12.49 -4.77
N GLU A 71 4.11 12.90 -3.71
CA GLU A 71 4.96 14.09 -3.78
C GLU A 71 6.04 13.98 -4.89
N GLN A 72 6.59 12.78 -5.13
CA GLN A 72 7.54 12.58 -6.21
C GLN A 72 6.89 12.80 -7.58
N VAL A 73 5.71 12.22 -7.78
CA VAL A 73 4.92 12.36 -9.02
C VAL A 73 4.57 13.83 -9.27
N GLU A 74 4.10 14.55 -8.25
CA GLU A 74 3.77 15.97 -8.36
C GLU A 74 5.01 16.84 -8.64
N ARG A 75 6.10 16.62 -7.89
CA ARG A 75 7.32 17.41 -8.05
C ARG A 75 8.00 17.20 -9.40
N GLN A 76 7.86 16.01 -9.99
CA GLN A 76 8.40 15.70 -11.31
C GLN A 76 7.41 16.03 -12.43
N GLU A 77 6.26 16.60 -12.09
CA GLU A 77 5.21 16.99 -13.03
C GLU A 77 4.77 15.82 -13.92
N VAL A 78 4.75 14.58 -13.36
CA VAL A 78 4.35 13.38 -14.09
C VAL A 78 2.90 13.54 -14.52
N ALA A 79 2.64 13.51 -15.81
CA ALA A 79 1.31 13.67 -16.37
C ALA A 79 0.46 12.43 -16.13
N GLY A 80 -0.85 12.61 -15.87
CA GLY A 80 -1.81 11.52 -15.77
C GLY A 80 -2.60 11.53 -14.49
N GLN A 81 -3.51 10.60 -14.41
CA GLN A 81 -4.49 10.43 -13.32
C GLN A 81 -3.93 9.54 -12.20
N PHE A 82 -4.61 9.55 -11.06
CA PHE A 82 -4.35 8.64 -9.94
C PHE A 82 -5.40 7.52 -9.96
N VAL A 83 -4.95 6.29 -9.75
CA VAL A 83 -5.79 5.10 -9.73
C VAL A 83 -5.62 4.35 -8.43
N MET A 84 -6.72 4.06 -7.75
CA MET A 84 -6.77 3.17 -6.60
C MET A 84 -7.62 1.96 -6.94
N ALA A 85 -6.99 0.80 -7.05
CA ALA A 85 -7.59 -0.48 -7.39
C ALA A 85 -7.63 -1.38 -6.15
N GLY A 86 -8.82 -1.63 -5.61
CA GLY A 86 -9.03 -2.17 -4.29
C GLY A 86 -8.76 -1.12 -3.21
N VAL A 87 -9.68 -0.87 -2.33
CA VAL A 87 -9.53 0.15 -1.28
C VAL A 87 -10.11 -0.38 0.02
N GLU A 88 -9.23 -0.73 0.96
CA GLU A 88 -9.63 -1.08 2.33
C GLU A 88 -9.81 0.16 3.22
N ASP A 89 -9.16 1.26 2.88
CA ASP A 89 -9.07 2.43 3.73
C ASP A 89 -9.46 3.74 3.02
N ALA A 90 -10.66 4.23 3.30
CA ALA A 90 -11.17 5.50 2.77
C ALA A 90 -10.31 6.72 3.15
N ASP A 91 -9.59 6.68 4.29
CA ASP A 91 -8.70 7.79 4.65
C ASP A 91 -7.54 7.96 3.69
N LEU A 92 -7.10 6.87 3.05
CA LEU A 92 -6.06 6.92 2.04
C LEU A 92 -6.56 7.66 0.78
N VAL A 93 -7.81 7.40 0.39
CA VAL A 93 -8.50 8.19 -0.66
C VAL A 93 -8.51 9.67 -0.30
N GLY A 94 -8.88 9.97 0.96
CA GLY A 94 -8.90 11.32 1.50
C GLY A 94 -7.54 12.01 1.49
N LEU A 95 -6.48 11.27 1.84
CA LEU A 95 -5.12 11.80 1.80
C LEU A 95 -4.75 12.27 0.39
N LEU A 96 -4.92 11.42 -0.60
CA LEU A 96 -4.57 11.75 -1.99
C LEU A 96 -5.45 12.87 -2.53
N ARG A 97 -6.76 12.82 -2.30
CA ARG A 97 -7.71 13.82 -2.81
C ARG A 97 -7.47 15.20 -2.23
N CYS A 98 -7.16 15.30 -0.93
CA CYS A 98 -6.86 16.58 -0.29
C CYS A 98 -5.56 17.19 -0.77
N GLN A 99 -4.56 16.38 -1.12
CA GLN A 99 -3.26 16.86 -1.56
C GLN A 99 -3.23 17.26 -3.04
N CYS A 100 -4.00 16.55 -3.88
CA CYS A 100 -4.03 16.73 -5.31
C CYS A 100 -5.49 16.95 -5.80
N PRO A 101 -6.15 18.04 -5.39
CA PRO A 101 -7.56 18.28 -5.71
C PRO A 101 -7.81 18.46 -7.23
N GLU A 102 -6.79 18.89 -7.97
CA GLU A 102 -6.86 19.11 -9.42
C GLU A 102 -6.53 17.84 -10.24
N ARG A 103 -6.14 16.76 -9.59
CA ARG A 103 -5.86 15.48 -10.28
C ARG A 103 -7.14 14.70 -10.52
N GLU A 104 -7.26 14.18 -11.72
CA GLU A 104 -8.26 13.15 -12.01
C GLU A 104 -7.94 11.90 -11.19
N MET A 105 -8.91 11.34 -10.48
CA MET A 105 -8.71 10.23 -9.56
C MET A 105 -9.80 9.18 -9.73
N TRP A 106 -9.38 7.92 -9.82
CA TRP A 106 -10.22 6.74 -9.92
C TRP A 106 -10.11 5.90 -8.66
N VAL A 107 -11.26 5.54 -8.11
CA VAL A 107 -11.37 4.60 -7.00
C VAL A 107 -12.24 3.44 -7.48
N ILE A 108 -11.65 2.24 -7.53
CA ILE A 108 -12.26 1.05 -8.14
C ILE A 108 -12.23 -0.09 -7.14
N GLY A 109 -13.36 -0.74 -6.93
CA GLY A 109 -13.42 -1.91 -6.05
C GLY A 109 -14.82 -2.29 -5.63
N PRO A 110 -14.97 -3.32 -4.80
CA PRO A 110 -16.25 -3.77 -4.27
C PRO A 110 -16.96 -2.66 -3.45
N LEU A 111 -16.19 -1.82 -2.76
CA LEU A 111 -16.65 -0.70 -1.93
C LEU A 111 -17.72 -1.14 -0.91
N SER A 112 -17.53 -2.30 -0.35
CA SER A 112 -18.30 -2.91 0.74
C SER A 112 -17.56 -4.15 1.21
N ALA A 113 -17.88 -4.67 2.40
CA ALA A 113 -17.36 -5.96 2.84
C ALA A 113 -17.61 -7.02 1.76
N SER A 114 -16.61 -7.80 1.44
CA SER A 114 -16.66 -8.81 0.39
C SER A 114 -15.83 -10.03 0.77
N THR A 115 -16.30 -11.21 0.39
CA THR A 115 -15.54 -12.45 0.55
C THR A 115 -14.73 -12.69 -0.72
N VAL A 116 -13.43 -12.80 -0.60
CA VAL A 116 -12.50 -13.15 -1.69
C VAL A 116 -11.95 -14.55 -1.51
N VAL A 117 -11.58 -15.18 -2.61
CA VAL A 117 -10.92 -16.49 -2.58
C VAL A 117 -9.43 -16.30 -2.77
N VAL A 118 -8.66 -16.78 -1.82
CA VAL A 118 -7.20 -16.68 -1.85
C VAL A 118 -6.61 -18.08 -1.97
N GLU A 119 -5.67 -18.23 -2.88
CA GLU A 119 -4.92 -19.47 -3.05
C GLU A 119 -3.67 -19.45 -2.16
N HIS A 120 -3.45 -20.55 -1.45
CA HIS A 120 -2.25 -20.82 -0.68
C HIS A 120 -1.54 -22.05 -1.27
N GLU A 121 -0.27 -21.91 -1.59
CA GLU A 121 0.59 -23.00 -2.02
C GLU A 121 1.53 -23.39 -0.86
N ASN A 122 1.48 -24.65 -0.43
CA ASN A 122 2.37 -25.13 0.61
C ASN A 122 3.78 -25.46 0.04
N CYS A 123 4.75 -25.71 0.93
CA CYS A 123 6.12 -26.06 0.55
C CYS A 123 6.23 -27.34 -0.30
N GLN A 124 5.16 -28.09 -0.48
CA GLN A 124 5.08 -29.33 -1.28
C GLN A 124 4.43 -29.09 -2.65
N GLY A 125 3.95 -27.85 -2.91
CA GLY A 125 3.28 -27.49 -4.16
C GLY A 125 1.78 -27.80 -4.18
N ASP A 126 1.18 -28.17 -3.03
CA ASP A 126 -0.27 -28.37 -2.95
C ASP A 126 -0.93 -27.00 -2.80
N VAL A 127 -1.92 -26.74 -3.65
CA VAL A 127 -2.71 -25.51 -3.63
C VAL A 127 -3.99 -25.73 -2.83
N SER A 128 -4.27 -24.87 -1.88
CA SER A 128 -5.52 -24.81 -1.13
C SER A 128 -6.18 -23.45 -1.30
N GLU A 129 -7.51 -23.45 -1.41
CA GLU A 129 -8.29 -22.22 -1.46
C GLU A 129 -8.81 -21.88 -0.05
N GLU A 130 -8.64 -20.62 0.35
CA GLU A 130 -9.23 -20.06 1.56
C GLU A 130 -10.19 -18.94 1.19
N ARG A 131 -11.34 -18.89 1.84
CA ARG A 131 -12.26 -17.75 1.73
C ARG A 131 -11.98 -16.78 2.85
N VAL A 132 -11.65 -15.56 2.48
CA VAL A 132 -11.31 -14.49 3.42
C VAL A 132 -12.30 -13.35 3.25
N ASP A 133 -12.86 -12.91 4.37
CA ASP A 133 -13.69 -11.70 4.40
C ASP A 133 -12.79 -10.47 4.50
N ILE A 134 -12.91 -9.57 3.53
CA ILE A 134 -12.17 -8.30 3.49
C ILE A 134 -13.16 -7.15 3.65
N ASP A 135 -12.87 -6.29 4.61
CA ASP A 135 -13.61 -5.05 4.82
C ASP A 135 -13.05 -3.96 3.90
N PHE A 136 -13.66 -3.82 2.72
CA PHE A 136 -13.36 -2.69 1.85
C PHE A 136 -14.04 -1.41 2.37
N ALA A 137 -13.50 -0.27 1.96
CA ALA A 137 -14.06 1.03 2.28
C ALA A 137 -15.52 1.15 1.83
N ASP A 138 -16.33 1.83 2.63
CA ASP A 138 -17.74 2.07 2.30
C ASP A 138 -17.91 3.01 1.10
N GLU A 139 -18.77 2.64 0.16
CA GLU A 139 -19.02 3.43 -1.05
C GLU A 139 -19.47 4.86 -0.75
N GLY A 140 -20.37 5.02 0.22
CA GLY A 140 -20.90 6.34 0.61
C GLY A 140 -19.81 7.23 1.20
N GLU A 141 -18.92 6.66 2.01
CA GLU A 141 -17.76 7.37 2.56
C GLU A 141 -16.79 7.78 1.45
N VAL A 142 -16.45 6.85 0.53
CA VAL A 142 -15.56 7.13 -0.60
C VAL A 142 -16.14 8.23 -1.50
N ARG A 143 -17.43 8.14 -1.88
CA ARG A 143 -18.08 9.18 -2.71
C ARG A 143 -18.11 10.53 -2.02
N LYS A 144 -18.34 10.57 -0.72
CA LYS A 144 -18.32 11.82 0.07
C LYS A 144 -16.93 12.45 0.08
N ILE A 145 -15.88 11.65 0.18
CA ILE A 145 -14.48 12.11 0.16
C ILE A 145 -14.07 12.58 -1.23
N MET A 146 -14.41 11.81 -2.25
CA MET A 146 -14.10 12.13 -3.65
C MET A 146 -14.82 13.40 -4.12
N GLY A 147 -16.01 13.66 -3.61
CA GLY A 147 -16.86 14.73 -4.08
C GLY A 147 -17.47 14.43 -5.45
N GLU A 148 -18.34 15.34 -5.91
CA GLU A 148 -18.93 15.28 -7.24
C GLU A 148 -18.12 16.14 -8.21
N GLY A 149 -17.85 15.64 -9.42
CA GLY A 149 -17.13 16.38 -10.46
C GLY A 149 -16.48 15.48 -11.51
N GLU A 150 -16.04 16.10 -12.59
CA GLU A 150 -15.41 15.42 -13.73
C GLU A 150 -14.07 14.75 -13.39
N LEU A 151 -13.42 15.19 -12.30
CA LEU A 151 -12.13 14.65 -11.84
C LEU A 151 -12.28 13.51 -10.81
N SER A 152 -13.50 13.06 -10.51
CA SER A 152 -13.79 12.10 -9.44
C SER A 152 -14.57 10.91 -9.99
N HIS A 153 -13.90 9.77 -10.12
CA HIS A 153 -14.49 8.55 -10.64
C HIS A 153 -14.53 7.46 -9.56
N VAL A 154 -15.72 7.05 -9.16
CA VAL A 154 -15.94 5.96 -8.20
C VAL A 154 -16.66 4.83 -8.91
N VAL A 155 -15.95 3.72 -9.13
CA VAL A 155 -16.43 2.54 -9.86
C VAL A 155 -16.61 1.40 -8.86
N LYS A 156 -17.87 1.14 -8.51
CA LYS A 156 -18.22 -0.02 -7.68
C LYS A 156 -18.35 -1.27 -8.55
N GLY A 157 -17.66 -2.34 -8.16
CA GLY A 157 -17.68 -3.62 -8.86
C GLY A 157 -16.39 -4.38 -8.67
N THR A 158 -16.13 -5.33 -9.56
CA THR A 158 -14.86 -6.05 -9.55
C THR A 158 -13.73 -5.13 -10.02
N VAL A 159 -12.56 -5.26 -9.36
CA VAL A 159 -11.39 -4.47 -9.78
C VAL A 159 -10.99 -4.82 -11.20
N SER A 160 -11.05 -6.11 -11.56
CA SER A 160 -10.68 -6.62 -12.88
C SER A 160 -11.47 -6.02 -14.05
N GLU A 161 -12.74 -5.68 -13.85
CA GLU A 161 -13.58 -5.03 -14.85
C GLU A 161 -13.42 -3.51 -14.81
N GLY A 162 -13.35 -2.96 -13.61
CA GLY A 162 -13.24 -1.51 -13.42
C GLY A 162 -11.97 -0.93 -13.99
N VAL A 163 -10.81 -1.59 -13.86
CA VAL A 163 -9.54 -1.09 -14.40
C VAL A 163 -9.53 -1.02 -15.92
N GLU A 164 -10.32 -1.82 -16.63
CA GLU A 164 -10.45 -1.77 -18.08
C GLU A 164 -11.17 -0.51 -18.58
N THR A 165 -11.87 0.19 -17.72
CA THR A 165 -12.56 1.44 -18.06
C THR A 165 -11.62 2.65 -18.09
N ILE A 166 -10.43 2.52 -17.47
CA ILE A 166 -9.44 3.60 -17.38
C ILE A 166 -8.87 3.89 -18.77
N LYS A 167 -8.85 5.16 -19.08
CA LYS A 167 -8.28 5.67 -20.34
C LYS A 167 -7.34 6.82 -20.04
N GLY A 168 -6.34 6.99 -20.91
CA GLY A 168 -5.32 8.03 -20.73
C GLY A 168 -4.18 7.60 -19.82
N ASN A 169 -3.33 8.55 -19.52
CA ASN A 169 -2.09 8.28 -18.77
C ASN A 169 -2.37 8.16 -17.28
N VAL A 170 -1.59 7.31 -16.61
CA VAL A 170 -1.62 7.12 -15.16
C VAL A 170 -0.28 7.58 -14.56
N ALA A 171 -0.34 8.44 -13.57
CA ALA A 171 0.84 8.95 -12.88
C ALA A 171 1.12 8.17 -11.57
N LEU A 172 0.07 7.77 -10.85
CA LEU A 172 0.16 6.97 -9.63
C LEU A 172 -0.91 5.90 -9.63
N ALA A 173 -0.54 4.66 -9.39
CA ALA A 173 -1.44 3.54 -9.22
C ALA A 173 -1.19 2.84 -7.88
N LEU A 174 -2.25 2.64 -7.10
CA LEU A 174 -2.24 1.85 -5.87
C LEU A 174 -3.08 0.60 -6.11
N ILE A 175 -2.49 -0.58 -5.89
CA ILE A 175 -3.13 -1.88 -6.05
C ILE A 175 -3.21 -2.54 -4.68
N ASP A 176 -4.43 -2.68 -4.17
CA ASP A 176 -4.74 -3.20 -2.84
C ASP A 176 -5.71 -4.39 -2.97
N CYS A 177 -5.27 -5.39 -3.72
CA CYS A 177 -5.98 -6.64 -3.98
C CYS A 177 -5.14 -7.81 -3.51
N VAL A 178 -5.77 -8.91 -3.13
CA VAL A 178 -5.11 -10.10 -2.59
C VAL A 178 -5.16 -11.31 -3.52
N GLU A 179 -6.03 -11.28 -4.54
CA GLU A 179 -6.24 -12.37 -5.48
C GLU A 179 -5.21 -12.30 -6.62
N TYR A 180 -4.56 -13.44 -6.91
CA TYR A 180 -3.52 -13.53 -7.95
C TYR A 180 -3.98 -12.99 -9.31
N ASP A 181 -5.10 -13.47 -9.82
CA ASP A 181 -5.61 -13.07 -11.13
C ASP A 181 -5.97 -11.60 -11.21
N VAL A 182 -6.54 -11.05 -10.12
CA VAL A 182 -6.92 -9.65 -10.04
C VAL A 182 -5.69 -8.75 -10.05
N VAL A 183 -4.67 -9.08 -9.25
CA VAL A 183 -3.41 -8.32 -9.18
C VAL A 183 -2.69 -8.36 -10.52
N LEU A 184 -2.53 -9.56 -11.09
CA LEU A 184 -1.82 -9.75 -12.36
C LEU A 184 -2.52 -9.00 -13.51
N LYS A 185 -3.85 -9.13 -13.60
CA LYS A 185 -4.65 -8.42 -14.62
C LYS A 185 -4.54 -6.91 -14.43
N THR A 186 -4.66 -6.43 -13.19
CA THR A 186 -4.55 -4.99 -12.88
C THR A 186 -3.20 -4.42 -13.30
N LEU A 187 -2.10 -5.12 -12.98
CA LEU A 187 -0.76 -4.73 -13.42
C LEU A 187 -0.65 -4.69 -14.94
N ARG A 188 -1.14 -5.70 -15.65
CA ARG A 188 -1.10 -5.78 -17.12
C ARG A 188 -1.91 -4.69 -17.81
N VAL A 189 -3.02 -4.25 -17.20
CA VAL A 189 -3.88 -3.18 -17.73
C VAL A 189 -3.27 -1.81 -17.44
N LEU A 190 -2.81 -1.56 -16.20
CA LEU A 190 -2.35 -0.23 -15.80
C LEU A 190 -0.94 0.10 -16.29
N TYR A 191 -0.03 -0.87 -16.31
CA TYR A 191 1.36 -0.62 -16.68
C TYR A 191 1.56 0.03 -18.07
N PRO A 192 0.87 -0.39 -19.14
CA PRO A 192 0.96 0.30 -20.43
C PRO A 192 0.46 1.75 -20.41
N LEU A 193 -0.41 2.09 -19.45
CA LEU A 193 -0.95 3.43 -19.27
C LEU A 193 -0.05 4.31 -18.39
N MET A 194 0.94 3.72 -17.71
CA MET A 194 1.82 4.49 -16.82
C MET A 194 2.66 5.49 -17.61
N SER A 195 2.62 6.74 -17.18
CA SER A 195 3.53 7.77 -17.65
C SER A 195 4.97 7.47 -17.22
N GLU A 196 5.94 7.98 -17.97
CA GLU A 196 7.35 7.97 -17.56
C GLU A 196 7.50 8.71 -16.20
N GLY A 197 8.17 8.08 -15.24
CA GLY A 197 8.26 8.57 -13.87
C GLY A 197 7.06 8.25 -12.99
N GLY A 198 5.99 7.68 -13.56
CA GLY A 198 4.83 7.21 -12.81
C GLY A 198 5.16 6.05 -11.88
N ILE A 199 4.39 5.90 -10.81
CA ILE A 199 4.67 4.94 -9.75
C ILE A 199 3.47 4.01 -9.58
N ILE A 200 3.73 2.69 -9.57
CA ILE A 200 2.77 1.67 -9.13
C ILE A 200 3.19 1.21 -7.75
N ILE A 201 2.27 1.15 -6.80
CA ILE A 201 2.46 0.52 -5.50
C ILE A 201 1.52 -0.68 -5.41
N VAL A 202 2.08 -1.86 -5.14
CA VAL A 202 1.31 -3.07 -4.86
C VAL A 202 1.42 -3.37 -3.37
N HIS A 203 0.27 -3.38 -2.72
CA HIS A 203 0.18 -3.68 -1.29
C HIS A 203 0.30 -5.18 -1.01
N SER A 204 0.73 -5.54 0.21
CA SER A 204 0.76 -6.91 0.72
C SER A 204 1.66 -7.92 -0.04
N TYR A 205 2.65 -7.47 -0.79
CA TYR A 205 3.57 -8.34 -1.55
C TYR A 205 4.33 -9.33 -0.66
N ASN A 206 4.83 -8.91 0.51
CA ASN A 206 5.54 -9.76 1.46
C ASN A 206 4.69 -10.25 2.64
N HIS A 207 3.38 -10.08 2.56
CA HIS A 207 2.43 -10.59 3.54
C HIS A 207 2.10 -12.08 3.27
N SER A 208 1.20 -12.65 4.05
CA SER A 208 0.73 -14.03 3.92
C SER A 208 -0.04 -14.35 2.61
N TRP A 209 -0.25 -13.37 1.76
CA TRP A 209 -0.96 -13.52 0.48
C TRP A 209 0.00 -13.94 -0.64
N GLU A 210 0.28 -15.23 -0.77
CA GLU A 210 1.21 -15.78 -1.77
C GLU A 210 0.80 -15.44 -3.21
N GLY A 211 -0.50 -15.35 -3.47
CA GLY A 211 -1.06 -14.96 -4.77
C GLY A 211 -0.59 -13.58 -5.24
N VAL A 212 -0.49 -12.59 -4.32
CA VAL A 212 0.01 -11.24 -4.64
C VAL A 212 1.46 -11.31 -5.10
N ARG A 213 2.31 -12.01 -4.34
CA ARG A 213 3.73 -12.18 -4.65
C ARG A 213 3.92 -12.85 -6.00
N LYS A 214 3.24 -13.97 -6.22
CA LYS A 214 3.29 -14.73 -7.48
C LYS A 214 2.87 -13.87 -8.67
N ALA A 215 1.79 -13.10 -8.55
CA ALA A 215 1.32 -12.21 -9.60
C ALA A 215 2.33 -11.11 -9.94
N VAL A 216 2.91 -10.48 -8.91
CA VAL A 216 3.93 -9.43 -9.11
C VAL A 216 5.20 -10.00 -9.71
N ASP A 217 5.71 -11.14 -9.20
CA ASP A 217 6.94 -11.77 -9.70
C ASP A 217 6.78 -12.20 -11.16
N GLU A 218 5.63 -12.78 -11.54
CA GLU A 218 5.31 -13.12 -12.92
C GLU A 218 5.27 -11.88 -13.82
N PHE A 219 4.60 -10.83 -13.36
CA PHE A 219 4.55 -9.58 -14.11
C PHE A 219 5.94 -8.97 -14.30
N MET A 220 6.75 -8.92 -13.24
CA MET A 220 8.10 -8.34 -13.27
C MET A 220 9.06 -9.07 -14.21
N ALA A 221 8.85 -10.36 -14.46
CA ALA A 221 9.62 -11.10 -15.48
C ALA A 221 9.42 -10.57 -16.91
N SER A 222 8.37 -9.77 -17.15
CA SER A 222 8.01 -9.23 -18.47
C SER A 222 8.38 -7.75 -18.66
N VAL A 223 8.86 -7.06 -17.63
CA VAL A 223 9.17 -5.63 -17.66
C VAL A 223 10.61 -5.35 -17.22
N PRO A 224 11.24 -4.25 -17.67
CA PRO A 224 12.63 -3.96 -17.36
C PRO A 224 12.85 -3.27 -16.01
N GLU A 225 11.77 -2.83 -15.33
CA GLU A 225 11.84 -2.16 -14.04
C GLU A 225 12.23 -3.13 -12.93
N GLY A 226 12.77 -2.56 -11.82
CA GLY A 226 13.02 -3.28 -10.57
C GLY A 226 11.94 -3.03 -9.54
N LEU A 227 11.82 -3.94 -8.58
CA LEU A 227 10.97 -3.76 -7.40
C LEU A 227 11.72 -2.97 -6.32
N LEU A 228 11.02 -2.00 -5.73
CA LEU A 228 11.47 -1.26 -4.56
C LEU A 228 10.63 -1.69 -3.35
N PRO A 229 11.21 -2.35 -2.33
CA PRO A 229 10.48 -2.69 -1.12
C PRO A 229 10.14 -1.42 -0.33
N LEU A 230 8.89 -1.33 0.14
CA LEU A 230 8.42 -0.24 0.97
C LEU A 230 8.42 -0.67 2.45
N PRO A 231 8.76 0.24 3.39
CA PRO A 231 8.94 -0.09 4.80
C PRO A 231 7.61 -0.10 5.57
N ASP A 232 6.58 -0.72 5.02
CA ASP A 232 5.29 -0.89 5.69
C ASP A 232 5.11 -2.26 6.32
N MET A 233 4.05 -2.42 7.13
CA MET A 233 3.81 -3.65 7.90
C MET A 233 3.50 -4.86 7.03
N TYR A 234 3.00 -4.65 5.83
CA TYR A 234 2.57 -5.70 4.91
C TYR A 234 3.57 -5.92 3.78
N GLY A 235 4.71 -5.18 3.80
CA GLY A 235 5.79 -5.33 2.84
C GLY A 235 5.35 -5.03 1.42
N SER A 236 4.73 -3.89 1.21
CA SER A 236 4.38 -3.40 -0.12
C SER A 236 5.61 -3.20 -1.00
N VAL A 237 5.40 -3.16 -2.30
CA VAL A 237 6.47 -2.88 -3.27
C VAL A 237 6.05 -1.77 -4.21
N GLY A 238 7.05 -1.00 -4.66
CA GLY A 238 6.91 0.05 -5.65
C GLY A 238 7.57 -0.32 -6.96
N ILE A 239 6.99 0.11 -8.07
CA ILE A 239 7.55 0.03 -9.41
C ILE A 239 7.54 1.45 -9.98
N VAL A 240 8.70 1.96 -10.36
CA VAL A 240 8.81 3.29 -10.99
C VAL A 240 8.96 3.08 -12.49
N ARG A 241 8.03 3.62 -13.27
CA ARG A 241 8.05 3.52 -14.73
C ARG A 241 9.23 4.29 -15.31
N GLY A 242 10.20 3.58 -15.84
CA GLY A 242 11.40 4.16 -16.44
C GLY A 242 11.20 4.55 -17.91
N ASN A 243 12.08 5.43 -18.41
CA ASN A 243 12.28 5.65 -19.83
C ASN A 243 13.59 4.98 -20.28
N TRP A 244 13.49 3.72 -20.61
CA TRP A 244 14.65 2.91 -21.01
C TRP A 244 15.22 3.28 -22.40
N SER A 245 14.53 4.16 -23.13
CA SER A 245 15.03 4.68 -24.41
C SER A 245 16.00 5.86 -24.26
N LYS A 246 16.01 6.51 -23.06
CA LYS A 246 16.93 7.62 -22.79
C LYS A 246 18.25 7.10 -22.24
N PRO A 247 19.40 7.36 -22.89
CA PRO A 247 20.70 7.01 -22.33
C PRO A 247 20.95 7.81 -21.05
N TYR A 248 21.59 7.18 -20.08
CA TYR A 248 22.06 7.88 -18.89
C TYR A 248 23.06 8.97 -19.29
N VAL A 249 22.69 10.21 -19.11
CA VAL A 249 23.60 11.36 -19.30
C VAL A 249 24.36 11.59 -17.99
N LYS A 250 25.64 11.21 -17.97
CA LYS A 250 26.53 11.52 -16.86
C LYS A 250 26.66 13.04 -16.78
N GLN A 251 26.12 13.64 -15.72
CA GLN A 251 26.42 15.06 -15.46
C GLN A 251 27.89 15.14 -15.04
N GLU A 252 28.70 15.79 -15.84
CA GLU A 252 30.06 16.14 -15.44
C GLU A 252 29.96 17.20 -14.36
N ALA A 253 30.56 16.90 -13.18
CA ALA A 253 30.58 17.74 -12.00
C ALA A 253 31.56 18.90 -12.19
#